data_0fba2b5045fa4b063b83f2a95bbe942f
#
_entry.id   0fba2b5045fa4b063b83f2a95bbe942f
#
_cell.length_a   1.000
_cell.length_b   1.000
_cell.length_c   1.000
_cell.angle_alpha   90.00
_cell.angle_beta   90.00
_cell.angle_gamma   90.00
#
_symmetry.space_group_name_H-M   'P 1'
#
loop_
_entity.id
_entity.type
_entity.pdbx_description
1 polymer ?
#
loop_
_entity_poly.entity_id
_entity_poly.type
_entity_poly.pdbx_seq_one_letter_code
_entity_poly.pdbx_strand_id
1 'polypeptide(L)'
;GTVYRDFDSDGERDAFEPGVIGISVAAYDDSNTQVASASTAADGSYQLSAVSSSVRIEFSSLPSYLYSGQAGTDSFTTVAFAAPGACDQDLAVGNPAQYCQDNPDLAIACFVGGDPVAGGNLANRDTLVTVPYNFNETLTALGPSPKHIATGRETGSIWGLAYQRSSKKLFSTA
;
A
#
# COMPACT_ATOMS: atom_id res chain seq x y z
N GLY A 1 -18.72 9.28 5.69
CA GLY A 1 -17.29 9.06 5.55
C GLY A 1 -16.97 7.77 4.81
N THR A 2 -15.72 7.48 4.66
CA THR A 2 -15.20 6.33 3.89
C THR A 2 -14.05 5.66 4.64
N VAL A 3 -13.99 4.33 4.62
CA VAL A 3 -12.81 3.57 5.02
C VAL A 3 -12.12 3.08 3.75
N TYR A 4 -10.84 3.41 3.58
CA TYR A 4 -10.10 3.12 2.34
C TYR A 4 -8.69 2.60 2.61
N ARG A 5 -8.12 1.90 1.59
CA ARG A 5 -6.74 1.43 1.60
C ARG A 5 -5.83 2.55 1.15
N ASP A 6 -5.09 3.11 2.07
CA ASP A 6 -4.07 4.11 1.82
C ASP A 6 -2.77 3.39 1.43
N PHE A 7 -2.36 3.51 0.16
CA PHE A 7 -1.22 2.78 -0.39
C PHE A 7 0.09 3.54 -0.33
N ASP A 8 0.08 4.84 -0.21
CA ASP A 8 1.28 5.67 -0.11
C ASP A 8 1.45 6.34 1.25
N SER A 9 0.45 6.16 2.11
CA SER A 9 0.44 6.63 3.51
C SER A 9 0.44 8.16 3.64
N ASP A 10 -0.26 8.83 2.74
CA ASP A 10 -0.41 10.29 2.79
C ASP A 10 -1.68 10.75 3.53
N GLY A 11 -2.62 9.84 3.80
CA GLY A 11 -3.85 10.10 4.53
C GLY A 11 -4.96 10.72 3.70
N GLU A 12 -4.79 10.82 2.39
CA GLU A 12 -5.79 11.23 1.42
C GLU A 12 -6.23 10.03 0.58
N ARG A 13 -7.47 10.04 0.10
CA ARG A 13 -7.96 8.96 -0.73
C ARG A 13 -7.71 9.21 -2.20
N ASP A 14 -6.82 8.47 -2.79
CA ASP A 14 -6.49 8.52 -4.20
C ASP A 14 -7.41 7.66 -5.10
N ALA A 15 -7.37 7.95 -6.42
CA ALA A 15 -8.21 7.28 -7.42
C ALA A 15 -8.00 5.75 -7.49
N PHE A 16 -6.83 5.25 -7.06
CA PHE A 16 -6.48 3.83 -7.09
C PHE A 16 -6.58 3.14 -5.72
N GLU A 17 -7.12 3.84 -4.74
CA GLU A 17 -7.27 3.37 -3.36
C GLU A 17 -8.69 2.84 -3.13
N PRO A 18 -8.83 1.52 -3.03
CA PRO A 18 -10.13 0.90 -2.90
C PRO A 18 -10.71 1.12 -1.50
N GLY A 19 -12.03 1.24 -1.43
CA GLY A 19 -12.73 1.19 -0.17
C GLY A 19 -12.60 -0.17 0.53
N VAL A 20 -12.82 -0.17 1.83
CA VAL A 20 -12.81 -1.39 2.65
C VAL A 20 -14.22 -1.69 3.14
N ILE A 21 -14.76 -2.81 2.69
CA ILE A 21 -16.10 -3.29 3.05
C ILE A 21 -16.11 -3.95 4.44
N GLY A 22 -17.25 -3.83 5.14
CA GLY A 22 -17.55 -4.63 6.33
C GLY A 22 -16.93 -4.10 7.62
N ILE A 23 -16.37 -2.90 7.60
CA ILE A 23 -15.89 -2.23 8.82
C ILE A 23 -17.10 -1.74 9.61
N SER A 24 -17.17 -2.11 10.89
CA SER A 24 -18.21 -1.62 11.79
C SER A 24 -17.87 -0.21 12.26
N VAL A 25 -18.81 0.72 12.10
CA VAL A 25 -18.67 2.11 12.52
C VAL A 25 -19.78 2.40 13.53
N ALA A 26 -19.42 2.84 14.73
CA ALA A 26 -20.36 3.16 15.80
C ALA A 26 -20.11 4.57 16.33
N ALA A 27 -21.19 5.32 16.58
CA ALA A 27 -21.14 6.64 17.22
C ALA A 27 -21.64 6.57 18.65
N TYR A 28 -20.92 7.21 19.57
CA TYR A 28 -21.23 7.29 20.98
C TYR A 28 -21.36 8.75 21.41
N ASP A 29 -22.35 9.04 22.24
CA ASP A 29 -22.52 10.35 22.87
C ASP A 29 -21.56 10.54 24.06
N ASP A 30 -21.67 11.70 24.72
CA ASP A 30 -20.88 12.06 25.90
C ASP A 30 -21.16 11.18 27.14
N SER A 31 -22.30 10.49 27.14
CA SER A 31 -22.67 9.52 28.17
C SER A 31 -22.19 8.10 27.84
N ASN A 32 -21.38 7.94 26.77
CA ASN A 32 -20.92 6.65 26.27
C ASN A 32 -22.05 5.71 25.81
N THR A 33 -23.19 6.30 25.39
CA THR A 33 -24.31 5.54 24.81
C THR A 33 -24.15 5.51 23.29
N GLN A 34 -24.29 4.32 22.68
CA GLN A 34 -24.28 4.19 21.23
C GLN A 34 -25.55 4.80 20.64
N VAL A 35 -25.40 5.87 19.86
CA VAL A 35 -26.50 6.62 19.26
C VAL A 35 -26.72 6.28 17.77
N ALA A 36 -25.70 5.78 17.10
CA ALA A 36 -25.81 5.32 15.71
C ALA A 36 -24.80 4.23 15.40
N SER A 37 -25.06 3.43 14.37
CA SER A 37 -24.07 2.49 13.82
C SER A 37 -24.33 2.22 12.35
N ALA A 38 -23.27 1.84 11.64
CA ALA A 38 -23.29 1.44 10.23
C ALA A 38 -22.20 0.40 9.97
N SER A 39 -22.26 -0.21 8.81
CA SER A 39 -21.15 -1.00 8.26
C SER A 39 -20.76 -0.43 6.90
N THR A 40 -19.48 -0.43 6.58
CA THR A 40 -19.03 0.12 5.30
C THR A 40 -19.48 -0.74 4.13
N ALA A 41 -19.91 -0.07 3.05
CA ALA A 41 -20.29 -0.66 1.77
C ALA A 41 -19.05 -1.14 0.97
N ALA A 42 -19.29 -1.69 -0.22
CA ALA A 42 -18.21 -2.23 -1.07
C ALA A 42 -17.19 -1.17 -1.53
N ASP A 43 -17.64 0.08 -1.64
CA ASP A 43 -16.78 1.23 -1.96
C ASP A 43 -16.13 1.88 -0.73
N GLY A 44 -16.35 1.27 0.46
CA GLY A 44 -15.87 1.75 1.74
C GLY A 44 -16.73 2.84 2.38
N SER A 45 -17.76 3.33 1.71
CA SER A 45 -18.62 4.41 2.22
C SER A 45 -19.49 3.95 3.39
N TYR A 46 -19.79 4.88 4.30
CA TYR A 46 -20.75 4.67 5.39
C TYR A 46 -21.47 5.98 5.73
N GLN A 47 -22.65 5.84 6.34
CA GLN A 47 -23.43 6.96 6.83
C GLN A 47 -24.01 6.63 8.20
N LEU A 48 -23.81 7.53 9.17
CA LEU A 48 -24.43 7.48 10.48
C LEU A 48 -25.64 8.45 10.47
N SER A 49 -26.81 7.94 10.72
CA SER A 49 -28.05 8.72 10.68
C SER A 49 -28.45 9.16 12.09
N ALA A 50 -29.23 10.25 12.18
CA ALA A 50 -29.84 10.76 13.43
C ALA A 50 -28.85 11.19 14.52
N VAL A 51 -27.63 11.58 14.15
CA VAL A 51 -26.66 12.16 15.10
C VAL A 51 -26.98 13.63 15.30
N SER A 52 -27.45 14.01 16.49
CA SER A 52 -27.91 15.37 16.82
C SER A 52 -26.95 16.15 17.75
N SER A 53 -25.93 15.50 18.28
CA SER A 53 -24.89 16.07 19.15
C SER A 53 -23.50 15.66 18.67
N SER A 54 -22.47 16.25 19.24
CA SER A 54 -21.10 15.77 19.02
C SER A 54 -20.94 14.34 19.50
N VAL A 55 -20.23 13.54 18.75
CA VAL A 55 -20.03 12.10 18.99
C VAL A 55 -18.58 11.70 18.88
N ARG A 56 -18.26 10.62 19.57
CA ARG A 56 -17.07 9.81 19.31
C ARG A 56 -17.46 8.70 18.33
N ILE A 57 -16.74 8.60 17.24
CA ILE A 57 -16.90 7.56 16.23
C ILE A 57 -15.81 6.52 16.47
N GLU A 58 -16.19 5.25 16.53
CA GLU A 58 -15.27 4.12 16.66
C GLU A 58 -15.39 3.19 15.46
N PHE A 59 -14.25 2.88 14.86
CA PHE A 59 -14.14 1.91 13.80
C PHE A 59 -13.63 0.59 14.36
N SER A 60 -14.35 -0.50 14.08
CA SER A 60 -14.03 -1.83 14.57
C SER A 60 -14.21 -2.89 13.49
N SER A 61 -13.90 -4.15 13.81
CA SER A 61 -13.95 -5.25 12.85
C SER A 61 -12.96 -5.10 11.68
N LEU A 62 -11.85 -4.38 11.89
CA LEU A 62 -10.79 -4.34 10.89
C LEU A 62 -10.22 -5.76 10.70
N PRO A 63 -9.99 -6.20 9.45
CA PRO A 63 -9.19 -7.39 9.19
C PRO A 63 -7.85 -7.31 9.92
N SER A 64 -7.39 -8.41 10.50
CA SER A 64 -6.21 -8.46 11.36
C SER A 64 -4.89 -8.01 10.71
N TYR A 65 -4.86 -7.92 9.39
CA TYR A 65 -3.72 -7.43 8.61
C TYR A 65 -3.80 -5.94 8.28
N LEU A 66 -4.89 -5.26 8.66
CA LEU A 66 -5.07 -3.82 8.44
C LEU A 66 -4.93 -3.04 9.74
N TYR A 67 -4.24 -1.93 9.65
CA TYR A 67 -4.02 -0.99 10.75
C TYR A 67 -4.43 0.40 10.30
N SER A 68 -4.89 1.22 11.24
CA SER A 68 -5.17 2.63 10.99
C SER A 68 -3.91 3.36 10.55
N GLY A 69 -4.05 4.15 9.47
CA GLY A 69 -3.02 5.02 8.92
C GLY A 69 -3.17 6.46 9.37
N GLN A 70 -2.47 7.34 8.70
CA GLN A 70 -2.65 8.78 8.83
C GLN A 70 -3.93 9.17 8.12
N ALA A 71 -4.86 9.85 8.81
CA ALA A 71 -6.04 10.44 8.20
C ALA A 71 -6.54 11.61 9.05
N GLY A 72 -6.59 12.80 8.49
CA GLY A 72 -7.07 13.99 9.17
C GLY A 72 -6.36 14.28 10.49
N THR A 73 -7.12 14.77 11.48
CA THR A 73 -6.62 15.14 12.80
C THR A 73 -6.47 13.95 13.77
N ASP A 74 -7.15 12.85 13.48
CA ASP A 74 -7.22 11.64 14.34
C ASP A 74 -6.32 10.50 13.81
N SER A 75 -5.16 10.88 13.29
CA SER A 75 -4.18 9.99 12.65
C SER A 75 -3.77 8.81 13.52
N PHE A 76 -3.58 7.64 12.89
CA PHE A 76 -3.12 6.39 13.52
C PHE A 76 -4.04 5.85 14.62
N THR A 77 -5.31 6.22 14.60
CA THR A 77 -6.32 5.72 15.54
C THR A 77 -7.55 5.22 14.80
N THR A 78 -8.32 4.35 15.43
CA THR A 78 -9.63 3.90 14.98
C THR A 78 -10.76 4.68 15.65
N VAL A 79 -10.47 5.86 16.17
CA VAL A 79 -11.42 6.75 16.84
C VAL A 79 -11.35 8.12 16.21
N ALA A 80 -12.52 8.70 15.93
CA ALA A 80 -12.67 10.08 15.47
C ALA A 80 -13.71 10.83 16.30
N PHE A 81 -13.65 12.16 16.32
CA PHE A 81 -14.63 13.00 16.97
C PHE A 81 -15.31 13.91 15.96
N ALA A 82 -16.62 13.91 15.95
CA ALA A 82 -17.41 14.62 14.95
C ALA A 82 -18.50 15.48 15.59
N ALA A 83 -18.70 16.67 15.04
CA ALA A 83 -19.86 17.51 15.33
C ALA A 83 -21.09 17.02 14.53
N PRO A 84 -22.31 17.39 14.92
CA PRO A 84 -23.52 17.09 14.14
C PRO A 84 -23.39 17.60 12.70
N GLY A 85 -23.74 16.77 11.73
CA GLY A 85 -23.69 17.13 10.31
C GLY A 85 -22.27 17.15 9.72
N ALA A 86 -21.27 16.72 10.46
CA ALA A 86 -19.91 16.53 9.91
C ALA A 86 -19.95 15.49 8.77
N CYS A 87 -19.26 15.81 7.70
CA CYS A 87 -18.98 14.92 6.58
C CYS A 87 -17.49 14.51 6.62
N ASP A 88 -17.14 13.55 5.81
CA ASP A 88 -15.73 13.19 5.54
C ASP A 88 -14.94 12.76 6.78
N GLN A 89 -15.63 12.03 7.68
CA GLN A 89 -14.95 11.35 8.78
C GLN A 89 -14.40 10.02 8.24
N ASP A 90 -13.24 10.12 7.59
CA ASP A 90 -12.63 9.01 6.87
C ASP A 90 -11.63 8.25 7.76
N LEU A 91 -11.43 6.97 7.44
CA LEU A 91 -10.38 6.15 8.02
C LEU A 91 -9.48 5.58 6.93
N ALA A 92 -8.24 6.02 6.93
CA ALA A 92 -7.18 5.43 6.13
C ALA A 92 -6.65 4.16 6.81
N VAL A 93 -6.51 3.06 6.07
CA VAL A 93 -5.94 1.82 6.59
C VAL A 93 -4.85 1.26 5.69
N GLY A 94 -3.74 0.87 6.28
CA GLY A 94 -2.60 0.25 5.61
C GLY A 94 -2.38 -1.19 6.02
N ASN A 95 -1.64 -1.93 5.21
CA ASN A 95 -1.12 -3.25 5.56
C ASN A 95 0.40 -3.16 5.72
N PRO A 96 0.95 -3.18 6.95
CA PRO A 96 2.40 -3.08 7.18
C PRO A 96 3.21 -4.12 6.41
N ALA A 97 2.67 -5.32 6.18
CA ALA A 97 3.35 -6.35 5.40
C ALA A 97 3.57 -5.98 3.91
N GLN A 98 2.96 -4.90 3.44
CA GLN A 98 3.19 -4.38 2.09
C GLN A 98 4.32 -3.34 2.03
N TYR A 99 4.71 -2.78 3.18
CA TYR A 99 5.74 -1.73 3.29
C TYR A 99 6.97 -2.23 4.04
N CYS A 100 6.74 -2.90 5.17
CA CYS A 100 7.79 -3.37 6.07
C CYS A 100 7.95 -4.87 5.86
N GLN A 101 8.92 -5.25 5.05
CA GLN A 101 9.36 -6.64 4.90
C GLN A 101 10.72 -6.79 5.58
N ASP A 102 10.92 -7.92 6.23
CA ASP A 102 12.24 -8.28 6.73
C ASP A 102 13.15 -8.54 5.53
N ASN A 103 14.14 -7.67 5.34
CA ASN A 103 15.14 -7.79 4.30
C ASN A 103 14.56 -7.98 2.88
N PRO A 104 13.75 -7.01 2.36
CA PRO A 104 13.16 -7.11 1.04
C PRO A 104 14.23 -7.16 -0.05
N ASP A 105 13.92 -7.81 -1.16
CA ASP A 105 14.77 -7.76 -2.34
C ASP A 105 14.66 -6.38 -3.01
N LEU A 106 15.79 -5.78 -3.36
CA LEU A 106 15.89 -4.60 -4.22
C LEU A 106 15.99 -5.03 -5.67
N ALA A 107 15.10 -4.54 -6.52
CA ALA A 107 15.16 -4.77 -7.96
C ALA A 107 16.03 -3.70 -8.64
N ILE A 108 16.98 -4.13 -9.42
CA ILE A 108 17.98 -3.27 -10.09
C ILE A 108 17.88 -3.48 -11.58
N ALA A 109 17.57 -2.41 -12.33
CA ALA A 109 17.66 -2.40 -13.80
C ALA A 109 19.15 -2.27 -14.21
N CYS A 110 19.61 -3.18 -15.05
CA CYS A 110 20.96 -3.17 -15.58
C CYS A 110 20.91 -2.73 -17.04
N PHE A 111 21.59 -1.64 -17.37
CA PHE A 111 21.71 -1.19 -18.74
C PHE A 111 22.69 -2.08 -19.51
N VAL A 112 22.24 -2.60 -20.64
CA VAL A 112 23.06 -3.35 -21.59
C VAL A 112 23.15 -2.56 -22.90
N GLY A 113 24.34 -2.03 -23.20
CA GLY A 113 24.55 -1.24 -24.41
C GLY A 113 24.47 -2.10 -25.69
N GLY A 114 24.07 -1.47 -26.80
CA GLY A 114 23.93 -2.13 -28.10
C GLY A 114 22.51 -2.70 -28.31
N ASP A 115 22.41 -3.72 -29.16
CA ASP A 115 21.15 -4.44 -29.42
C ASP A 115 21.21 -5.84 -28.77
N PRO A 116 20.73 -5.97 -27.54
CA PRO A 116 20.77 -7.26 -26.85
C PRO A 116 19.77 -8.28 -27.43
N VAL A 117 18.76 -7.84 -28.18
CA VAL A 117 17.76 -8.71 -28.83
C VAL A 117 18.34 -9.37 -30.06
N ALA A 118 19.27 -8.73 -30.76
CA ALA A 118 19.95 -9.29 -31.92
C ALA A 118 20.80 -10.55 -31.62
N GLY A 119 21.07 -10.83 -30.35
CA GLY A 119 21.81 -12.03 -29.93
C GLY A 119 23.26 -11.75 -29.55
N GLY A 120 24.09 -12.78 -29.51
CA GLY A 120 25.48 -12.69 -29.08
C GLY A 120 25.64 -12.55 -27.55
N ASN A 121 26.83 -12.09 -27.12
CA ASN A 121 27.16 -11.99 -25.69
C ASN A 121 26.25 -10.99 -24.91
N LEU A 122 25.72 -9.98 -25.59
CA LEU A 122 24.84 -8.98 -24.98
C LEU A 122 23.47 -9.56 -24.63
N ALA A 123 22.98 -10.50 -25.43
CA ALA A 123 21.71 -11.17 -25.21
C ALA A 123 21.65 -11.94 -23.88
N ASN A 124 22.78 -12.43 -23.41
CA ASN A 124 22.87 -13.23 -22.18
C ASN A 124 23.26 -12.40 -20.93
N ARG A 125 23.41 -11.10 -21.08
CA ARG A 125 23.67 -10.22 -19.92
C ARG A 125 22.38 -9.93 -19.20
N ASP A 126 22.49 -9.82 -17.87
CA ASP A 126 21.35 -9.45 -17.04
C ASP A 126 20.90 -8.03 -17.33
N THR A 127 19.61 -7.87 -17.46
CA THR A 127 18.93 -6.58 -17.55
C THR A 127 18.11 -6.29 -16.31
N LEU A 128 17.78 -7.34 -15.54
CA LEU A 128 17.10 -7.21 -14.25
C LEU A 128 17.69 -8.21 -13.27
N VAL A 129 18.12 -7.71 -12.14
CA VAL A 129 18.61 -8.52 -11.01
C VAL A 129 17.91 -8.08 -9.72
N THR A 130 17.90 -8.94 -8.70
CA THR A 130 17.54 -8.54 -7.35
C THR A 130 18.64 -8.89 -6.37
N VAL A 131 18.75 -8.06 -5.32
CA VAL A 131 19.65 -8.27 -4.18
C VAL A 131 18.86 -8.03 -2.88
N PRO A 132 19.16 -8.73 -1.77
CA PRO A 132 18.57 -8.42 -0.47
C PRO A 132 18.90 -6.99 -0.03
N TYR A 133 17.99 -6.33 0.69
CA TYR A 133 18.20 -4.95 1.18
C TYR A 133 19.45 -4.80 2.07
N ASN A 134 19.76 -5.80 2.87
CA ASN A 134 20.96 -5.81 3.73
C ASN A 134 22.24 -6.26 3.00
N PHE A 135 22.21 -6.34 1.67
CA PHE A 135 23.39 -6.64 0.88
C PHE A 135 24.44 -5.51 1.01
N ASN A 136 25.53 -5.80 1.67
CA ASN A 136 26.60 -4.82 1.97
C ASN A 136 27.96 -5.22 1.39
N GLU A 137 27.97 -6.21 0.51
CA GLU A 137 29.23 -6.73 0.01
C GLU A 137 29.57 -6.17 -1.37
N THR A 138 30.84 -5.88 -1.57
CA THR A 138 31.42 -5.79 -2.91
C THR A 138 31.21 -7.13 -3.59
N LEU A 139 30.86 -7.15 -4.88
CA LEU A 139 30.63 -8.34 -5.72
C LEU A 139 31.87 -9.27 -5.77
N THR A 140 32.32 -9.70 -4.63
CA THR A 140 33.40 -10.67 -4.48
C THR A 140 32.78 -12.02 -4.12
N ALA A 141 33.44 -13.08 -4.52
CA ALA A 141 32.97 -14.46 -4.59
C ALA A 141 32.38 -15.12 -3.32
N LEU A 142 32.10 -14.41 -2.24
CA LEU A 142 31.67 -14.94 -0.94
C LEU A 142 30.35 -14.38 -0.40
N GLY A 143 29.73 -13.40 -1.08
CA GLY A 143 28.40 -12.87 -0.70
C GLY A 143 27.26 -13.57 -1.44
N PRO A 144 25.99 -13.35 -1.02
CA PRO A 144 24.85 -13.85 -1.79
C PRO A 144 24.87 -13.25 -3.17
N SER A 145 25.03 -14.08 -4.19
CA SER A 145 24.98 -13.65 -5.59
C SER A 145 23.65 -12.94 -5.87
N PRO A 146 23.64 -11.88 -6.70
CA PRO A 146 22.38 -11.34 -7.22
C PRO A 146 21.53 -12.44 -7.84
N LYS A 147 20.23 -12.39 -7.61
CA LYS A 147 19.30 -13.28 -8.33
C LYS A 147 19.11 -12.72 -9.72
N HIS A 148 19.40 -13.52 -10.73
CA HIS A 148 19.18 -13.21 -12.14
C HIS A 148 17.68 -13.35 -12.44
N ILE A 149 17.03 -12.26 -12.82
CA ILE A 149 15.58 -12.22 -13.06
C ILE A 149 15.28 -12.23 -14.56
N ALA A 150 15.99 -11.41 -15.34
CA ALA A 150 15.82 -11.35 -16.78
C ALA A 150 17.12 -10.97 -17.49
N THR A 151 17.24 -11.44 -18.73
CA THR A 151 18.37 -11.18 -19.61
C THR A 151 17.99 -10.23 -20.76
N GLY A 152 18.99 -9.69 -21.44
CA GLY A 152 18.80 -8.81 -22.59
C GLY A 152 17.98 -9.44 -23.72
N ARG A 153 18.05 -10.75 -23.89
CA ARG A 153 17.24 -11.47 -24.88
C ARG A 153 15.75 -11.43 -24.57
N GLU A 154 15.40 -11.41 -23.28
CA GLU A 154 14.02 -11.49 -22.82
C GLU A 154 13.34 -10.13 -22.77
N THR A 155 14.09 -9.09 -22.43
CA THR A 155 13.50 -7.76 -22.14
C THR A 155 14.08 -6.61 -22.97
N GLY A 156 15.18 -6.82 -23.71
CA GLY A 156 15.96 -5.67 -24.21
C GLY A 156 16.66 -4.92 -23.08
N SER A 157 17.13 -3.71 -23.35
CA SER A 157 17.70 -2.83 -22.33
C SER A 157 16.59 -2.15 -21.53
N ILE A 158 16.62 -2.30 -20.20
CA ILE A 158 15.57 -1.76 -19.33
C ILE A 158 15.97 -0.34 -18.90
N TRP A 159 15.01 0.62 -19.01
CA TRP A 159 15.17 2.01 -18.62
C TRP A 159 14.41 2.38 -17.34
N GLY A 160 13.35 1.66 -17.01
CA GLY A 160 12.51 1.97 -15.87
C GLY A 160 11.90 0.74 -15.22
N LEU A 161 11.64 0.86 -13.94
CA LEU A 161 10.95 -0.14 -13.14
C LEU A 161 9.79 0.52 -12.40
N ALA A 162 8.65 -0.18 -12.36
CA ALA A 162 7.50 0.20 -11.55
C ALA A 162 6.94 -1.02 -10.84
N TYR A 163 6.55 -0.89 -9.60
CA TYR A 163 5.99 -1.97 -8.81
C TYR A 163 4.55 -1.71 -8.42
N GLN A 164 3.65 -2.60 -8.81
CA GLN A 164 2.25 -2.56 -8.41
C GLN A 164 2.03 -3.43 -7.17
N ARG A 165 1.80 -2.79 -6.02
CA ARG A 165 1.64 -3.46 -4.72
C ARG A 165 0.45 -4.40 -4.67
N SER A 166 -0.71 -3.99 -5.18
CA SER A 166 -1.96 -4.76 -5.10
C SER A 166 -1.87 -6.11 -5.81
N SER A 167 -1.13 -6.20 -6.90
CA SER A 167 -0.95 -7.44 -7.67
C SER A 167 0.41 -8.08 -7.46
N LYS A 168 1.31 -7.44 -6.70
CA LYS A 168 2.71 -7.86 -6.47
C LYS A 168 3.47 -8.09 -7.78
N LYS A 169 3.24 -7.19 -8.77
CA LYS A 169 3.86 -7.27 -10.09
C LYS A 169 4.90 -6.17 -10.26
N LEU A 170 6.05 -6.56 -10.80
CA LEU A 170 7.08 -5.64 -11.27
C LEU A 170 6.94 -5.46 -12.78
N PHE A 171 6.92 -4.22 -13.23
CA PHE A 171 6.88 -3.82 -14.63
C PHE A 171 8.23 -3.23 -15.02
N SER A 172 8.70 -3.55 -16.20
CA SER A 172 9.89 -2.94 -16.80
C SER A 172 9.55 -2.33 -18.13
N THR A 173 10.25 -1.27 -18.49
CA THR A 173 10.19 -0.68 -19.86
C THR A 173 11.49 -0.97 -20.58
N ALA A 174 11.40 -1.40 -21.83
CA ALA A 174 12.52 -1.51 -22.75
C ALA A 174 12.63 -0.24 -23.58
#